data_d91922e90caa8840886ddbfe354f87b3
#
_entry.id   d91922e90caa8840886ddbfe354f87b3
#
_cell.length_a   1.000
_cell.length_b   1.000
_cell.length_c   1.000
_cell.angle_alpha   90.00
_cell.angle_beta   90.00
_cell.angle_gamma   90.00
#
_symmetry.space_group_name_H-M   'P 1'
#
loop_
_entity.id
_entity.type
_entity.pdbx_description
1 polymer ?
#
loop_
_entity_poly.entity_id
_entity_poly.type
_entity_poly.pdbx_seq_one_letter_code
_entity_poly.pdbx_strand_id
1 'polypeptide(L)'
;MSIKFRRIMWLQPDISLQMFVSQVKGLEMLGTSVLPIDYRDEVLKLGIYRARKKILGEIDSFNPDLVMASFFSNNYELSPEFLKKIPPKAPLVVLAGDDEIYGTWQTIYFSQSANAVMTCDFAGQTLYEQLSMPAVYFFFPSLDFIETLPVEEKTIDVSFVGNCEKADRSNYINFLRENGINVATFGRGSENQFVSRNEYLNIISKS
;
A
#
# COMPACT_ATOMS: atom_id res chain seq x y z
N MET A 1 -27.43 -5.07 5.45
CA MET A 1 -26.76 -6.40 5.46
C MET A 1 -25.27 -6.14 5.22
N SER A 2 -24.39 -6.34 6.19
CA SER A 2 -22.95 -6.14 5.97
C SER A 2 -22.38 -7.38 5.27
N ILE A 3 -21.81 -7.20 4.09
CA ILE A 3 -21.07 -8.26 3.42
C ILE A 3 -19.76 -8.43 4.19
N LYS A 4 -19.51 -9.61 4.71
CA LYS A 4 -18.26 -9.93 5.38
C LYS A 4 -17.46 -10.88 4.49
N PHE A 5 -16.35 -10.42 3.95
CA PHE A 5 -15.39 -11.28 3.28
C PHE A 5 -14.67 -12.14 4.32
N ARG A 6 -14.69 -13.46 4.12
CA ARG A 6 -14.04 -14.41 5.04
C ARG A 6 -12.67 -14.83 4.56
N ARG A 7 -12.44 -14.80 3.26
CA ARG A 7 -11.20 -15.26 2.61
C ARG A 7 -10.77 -14.24 1.58
N ILE A 8 -9.67 -13.57 1.82
CA ILE A 8 -9.11 -12.58 0.93
C ILE A 8 -7.76 -13.08 0.42
N MET A 9 -7.59 -13.15 -0.89
CA MET A 9 -6.26 -13.26 -1.48
C MET A 9 -5.76 -11.85 -1.79
N TRP A 10 -4.52 -11.55 -1.41
CA TRP A 10 -3.95 -10.24 -1.65
C TRP A 10 -2.67 -10.32 -2.46
N LEU A 11 -2.73 -9.87 -3.71
CA LEU A 11 -1.61 -9.76 -4.63
C LEU A 11 -0.85 -8.45 -4.35
N GLN A 12 0.36 -8.56 -3.85
CA GLN A 12 1.18 -7.44 -3.42
C GLN A 12 2.60 -7.60 -3.97
N PRO A 13 3.26 -6.53 -4.48
CA PRO A 13 4.62 -6.65 -5.03
C PRO A 13 5.72 -6.77 -3.97
N ASP A 14 5.41 -6.52 -2.72
CA ASP A 14 6.31 -6.68 -1.57
C ASP A 14 5.49 -6.87 -0.30
N ILE A 15 5.35 -8.10 0.14
CA ILE A 15 4.60 -8.47 1.34
C ILE A 15 5.34 -8.16 2.65
N SER A 16 6.61 -7.78 2.58
CA SER A 16 7.42 -7.39 3.75
C SER A 16 7.16 -5.95 4.20
N LEU A 17 6.50 -5.14 3.36
CA LEU A 17 6.16 -3.77 3.72
C LEU A 17 5.33 -3.72 4.99
N GLN A 18 5.78 -2.96 5.98
CA GLN A 18 5.17 -2.89 7.30
C GLN A 18 3.69 -2.50 7.26
N MET A 19 3.34 -1.53 6.40
CA MET A 19 1.96 -1.12 6.21
C MET A 19 1.09 -2.31 5.74
N PHE A 20 1.59 -3.09 4.78
CA PHE A 20 0.90 -4.28 4.30
C PHE A 20 0.72 -5.33 5.41
N VAL A 21 1.79 -5.63 6.16
CA VAL A 21 1.74 -6.58 7.29
C VAL A 21 0.71 -6.15 8.33
N SER A 22 0.65 -4.86 8.65
CA SER A 22 -0.34 -4.31 9.60
C SER A 22 -1.77 -4.46 9.09
N GLN A 23 -2.02 -4.22 7.81
CA GLN A 23 -3.34 -4.37 7.19
C GLN A 23 -3.79 -5.83 7.17
N VAL A 24 -2.90 -6.76 6.83
CA VAL A 24 -3.20 -8.21 6.89
C VAL A 24 -3.58 -8.63 8.30
N LYS A 25 -2.78 -8.25 9.30
CA LYS A 25 -3.09 -8.54 10.72
C LYS A 25 -4.44 -7.96 11.15
N GLY A 26 -4.75 -6.73 10.72
CA GLY A 26 -6.04 -6.10 11.01
C GLY A 26 -7.22 -6.89 10.45
N LEU A 27 -7.12 -7.38 9.23
CA LEU A 27 -8.15 -8.23 8.61
C LEU A 27 -8.28 -9.57 9.35
N GLU A 28 -7.17 -10.19 9.72
CA GLU A 28 -7.15 -11.44 10.49
C GLU A 28 -7.80 -11.28 11.86
N MET A 29 -7.55 -10.17 12.55
CA MET A 29 -8.24 -9.85 13.84
C MET A 29 -9.75 -9.69 13.69
N LEU A 30 -10.22 -9.27 12.52
CA LEU A 30 -11.65 -9.22 12.18
C LEU A 30 -12.22 -10.60 11.81
N GLY A 31 -11.39 -11.64 11.84
CA GLY A 31 -11.77 -13.03 11.53
C GLY A 31 -11.78 -13.34 10.03
N THR A 32 -11.05 -12.56 9.22
CA THR A 32 -10.84 -12.83 7.79
C THR A 32 -9.55 -13.62 7.62
N SER A 33 -9.59 -14.71 6.85
CA SER A 33 -8.37 -15.43 6.44
C SER A 33 -7.74 -14.71 5.25
N VAL A 34 -6.49 -14.30 5.36
CA VAL A 34 -5.79 -13.60 4.29
C VAL A 34 -4.66 -14.47 3.74
N LEU A 35 -4.63 -14.63 2.41
CA LEU A 35 -3.52 -15.25 1.70
C LEU A 35 -2.74 -14.17 0.95
N PRO A 36 -1.61 -13.68 1.50
CA PRO A 36 -0.75 -12.74 0.80
C PRO A 36 0.08 -13.47 -0.26
N ILE A 37 0.17 -12.90 -1.45
CA ILE A 37 1.03 -13.37 -2.53
C ILE A 37 1.96 -12.24 -2.94
N ASP A 38 3.27 -12.43 -2.72
CA ASP A 38 4.30 -11.58 -3.32
C ASP A 38 4.46 -11.95 -4.79
N TYR A 39 3.67 -11.30 -5.65
CA TYR A 39 3.71 -11.63 -7.07
C TYR A 39 5.04 -11.25 -7.74
N ARG A 40 5.75 -10.25 -7.21
CA ARG A 40 7.08 -9.87 -7.69
C ARG A 40 8.10 -10.97 -7.43
N ASP A 41 8.13 -11.46 -6.20
CA ASP A 41 9.02 -12.57 -5.82
C ASP A 41 8.69 -13.84 -6.63
N GLU A 42 7.41 -14.14 -6.82
CA GLU A 42 6.97 -15.25 -7.67
C GLU A 42 7.45 -15.09 -9.13
N VAL A 43 7.34 -13.90 -9.70
CA VAL A 43 7.81 -13.63 -11.07
C VAL A 43 9.33 -13.74 -11.17
N LEU A 44 10.06 -13.24 -10.18
CA LEU A 44 11.52 -13.34 -10.14
C LEU A 44 11.99 -14.79 -10.05
N LYS A 45 11.32 -15.62 -9.25
CA LYS A 45 11.69 -17.03 -9.05
C LYS A 45 11.28 -17.94 -10.20
N LEU A 46 10.12 -17.75 -10.76
CA LEU A 46 9.48 -18.70 -11.69
C LEU A 46 9.41 -18.20 -13.14
N GLY A 47 9.61 -16.92 -13.37
CA GLY A 47 9.25 -16.23 -14.59
C GLY A 47 7.74 -16.00 -14.71
N ILE A 48 7.35 -15.02 -15.52
CA ILE A 48 5.99 -14.46 -15.57
C ILE A 48 4.90 -15.50 -15.87
N TYR A 49 5.15 -16.42 -16.79
CA TYR A 49 4.15 -17.41 -17.20
C TYR A 49 3.83 -18.42 -16.07
N ARG A 50 4.87 -18.92 -15.39
CA ARG A 50 4.70 -19.88 -14.30
C ARG A 50 4.11 -19.21 -13.06
N ALA A 51 4.53 -17.99 -12.75
CA ALA A 51 3.96 -17.19 -11.66
C ALA A 51 2.46 -16.95 -11.87
N ARG A 52 2.04 -16.53 -13.07
CA ARG A 52 0.62 -16.36 -13.43
C ARG A 52 -0.18 -17.65 -13.28
N LYS A 53 0.37 -18.79 -13.75
CA LYS A 53 -0.28 -20.10 -13.60
C LYS A 53 -0.42 -20.49 -12.12
N LYS A 54 0.63 -20.26 -11.32
CA LYS A 54 0.61 -20.52 -9.88
C LYS A 54 -0.45 -19.67 -9.19
N ILE A 55 -0.51 -18.37 -9.45
CA ILE A 55 -1.50 -17.46 -8.83
C ILE A 55 -2.93 -17.94 -9.14
N LEU A 56 -3.23 -18.33 -10.38
CA LEU A 56 -4.56 -18.87 -10.72
C LEU A 56 -4.85 -20.18 -9.99
N GLY A 57 -3.86 -21.06 -9.83
CA GLY A 57 -3.98 -22.28 -9.05
C GLY A 57 -4.22 -22.01 -7.56
N GLU A 58 -3.57 -21.00 -7.00
CA GLU A 58 -3.81 -20.56 -5.61
C GLU A 58 -5.22 -19.97 -5.44
N ILE A 59 -5.74 -19.23 -6.44
CA ILE A 59 -7.14 -18.78 -6.42
C ILE A 59 -8.09 -19.97 -6.38
N ASP A 60 -7.86 -20.97 -7.22
CA ASP A 60 -8.71 -22.15 -7.27
C ASP A 60 -8.66 -22.96 -5.96
N SER A 61 -7.47 -23.13 -5.37
CA SER A 61 -7.29 -23.90 -4.13
C SER A 61 -7.73 -23.14 -2.89
N PHE A 62 -7.39 -21.86 -2.80
CA PHE A 62 -7.78 -21.01 -1.68
C PHE A 62 -9.25 -20.62 -1.74
N ASN A 63 -9.86 -20.55 -2.92
CA ASN A 63 -11.25 -20.15 -3.15
C ASN A 63 -11.64 -18.86 -2.42
N PRO A 64 -11.00 -17.70 -2.73
CA PRO A 64 -11.24 -16.45 -2.03
C PRO A 64 -12.63 -15.86 -2.33
N ASP A 65 -13.19 -15.15 -1.36
CA ASP A 65 -14.38 -14.33 -1.55
C ASP A 65 -14.06 -13.00 -2.26
N LEU A 66 -12.77 -12.60 -2.18
CA LEU A 66 -12.25 -11.36 -2.74
C LEU A 66 -10.77 -11.53 -3.09
N VAL A 67 -10.38 -11.02 -4.24
CA VAL A 67 -8.97 -10.79 -4.60
C VAL A 67 -8.70 -9.29 -4.53
N MET A 68 -7.70 -8.89 -3.77
CA MET A 68 -7.17 -7.53 -3.73
C MET A 68 -5.84 -7.50 -4.47
N ALA A 69 -5.57 -6.44 -5.21
CA ALA A 69 -4.32 -6.29 -5.93
C ALA A 69 -3.76 -4.87 -5.80
N SER A 70 -2.49 -4.77 -5.45
CA SER A 70 -1.75 -3.51 -5.36
C SER A 70 -0.65 -3.48 -6.41
N PHE A 71 -0.43 -2.33 -7.06
CA PHE A 71 0.58 -2.16 -8.11
C PHE A 71 1.45 -0.94 -7.78
N PHE A 72 2.71 -1.18 -7.42
CA PHE A 72 3.66 -0.11 -7.10
C PHE A 72 4.81 0.03 -8.10
N SER A 73 4.92 -0.90 -9.07
CA SER A 73 5.99 -0.84 -10.06
C SER A 73 5.65 -1.63 -11.32
N ASN A 74 6.15 -1.17 -12.43
CA ASN A 74 5.78 -1.64 -13.76
C ASN A 74 6.51 -2.89 -14.23
N ASN A 75 7.54 -3.34 -13.53
CA ASN A 75 8.48 -4.30 -14.09
C ASN A 75 8.12 -5.78 -13.89
N TYR A 76 7.10 -6.08 -13.07
CA TYR A 76 6.77 -7.46 -12.67
C TYR A 76 5.30 -7.81 -12.91
N GLU A 77 4.70 -7.27 -13.90
CA GLU A 77 3.27 -7.03 -13.99
C GLU A 77 2.44 -8.27 -14.26
N LEU A 78 1.41 -8.33 -13.47
CA LEU A 78 0.23 -9.08 -13.80
C LEU A 78 -0.57 -8.23 -14.80
N SER A 79 -0.35 -8.44 -16.12
CA SER A 79 -1.00 -7.63 -17.16
C SER A 79 -2.53 -7.62 -17.05
N PRO A 80 -3.23 -6.60 -17.60
CA PRO A 80 -4.69 -6.59 -17.63
C PRO A 80 -5.31 -7.85 -18.24
N GLU A 81 -4.68 -8.46 -19.25
CA GLU A 81 -5.13 -9.72 -19.85
C GLU A 81 -5.05 -10.89 -18.89
N PHE A 82 -4.09 -10.87 -17.96
CA PHE A 82 -4.05 -11.83 -16.87
C PHE A 82 -5.10 -11.52 -15.83
N LEU A 83 -5.21 -10.27 -15.41
CA LEU A 83 -6.16 -9.83 -14.39
C LEU A 83 -7.62 -10.13 -14.79
N LYS A 84 -7.96 -10.04 -16.08
CA LYS A 84 -9.29 -10.45 -16.63
C LYS A 84 -9.69 -11.89 -16.32
N LYS A 85 -8.75 -12.75 -15.96
CA LYS A 85 -9.02 -14.14 -15.60
C LYS A 85 -9.45 -14.32 -14.15
N ILE A 86 -9.31 -13.27 -13.32
CA ILE A 86 -9.63 -13.32 -11.89
C ILE A 86 -11.13 -13.12 -11.62
N PRO A 87 -11.83 -12.09 -12.15
CA PRO A 87 -13.24 -11.83 -11.85
C PRO A 87 -14.20 -12.99 -12.05
N PRO A 88 -14.03 -13.90 -13.05
CA PRO A 88 -14.86 -15.08 -13.16
C PRO A 88 -14.73 -16.07 -12.00
N LYS A 89 -13.65 -15.98 -11.21
CA LYS A 89 -13.37 -16.86 -10.07
C LYS A 89 -13.71 -16.20 -8.74
N ALA A 90 -13.34 -14.91 -8.60
CA ALA A 90 -13.60 -14.10 -7.41
C ALA A 90 -13.59 -12.60 -7.79
N PRO A 91 -14.37 -11.74 -7.12
CA PRO A 91 -14.29 -10.29 -7.33
C PRO A 91 -12.86 -9.80 -7.18
N LEU A 92 -12.44 -8.92 -8.08
CA LEU A 92 -11.13 -8.27 -8.05
C LEU A 92 -11.28 -6.80 -7.67
N VAL A 93 -10.56 -6.37 -6.64
CA VAL A 93 -10.45 -4.98 -6.23
C VAL A 93 -8.99 -4.54 -6.38
N VAL A 94 -8.77 -3.43 -7.07
CA VAL A 94 -7.45 -2.81 -7.18
C VAL A 94 -7.31 -1.76 -6.10
N LEU A 95 -6.18 -1.82 -5.38
CA LEU A 95 -5.78 -0.80 -4.41
C LEU A 95 -4.88 0.21 -5.12
N ALA A 96 -5.35 1.43 -5.18
CA ALA A 96 -4.66 2.55 -5.79
C ALA A 96 -4.07 3.46 -4.70
N GLY A 97 -2.79 3.77 -4.85
CA GLY A 97 -2.10 4.75 -4.04
C GLY A 97 -1.37 5.75 -4.92
N ASP A 98 -1.15 6.96 -4.43
CA ASP A 98 -0.48 8.03 -5.17
C ASP A 98 -1.15 8.30 -6.55
N ASP A 99 -2.49 8.30 -6.62
CA ASP A 99 -3.24 8.45 -7.89
C ASP A 99 -3.02 9.80 -8.56
N GLU A 100 -2.64 10.82 -7.80
CA GLU A 100 -2.22 12.11 -8.33
C GLU A 100 -0.99 11.98 -9.26
N ILE A 101 -0.21 10.90 -9.12
CA ILE A 101 0.96 10.62 -9.94
C ILE A 101 0.68 9.49 -10.95
N TYR A 102 0.05 8.41 -10.50
CA TYR A 102 -0.06 7.16 -11.25
C TYR A 102 -1.45 6.88 -11.82
N GLY A 103 -2.49 7.61 -11.37
CA GLY A 103 -3.89 7.32 -11.67
C GLY A 103 -4.17 7.29 -13.17
N THR A 104 -3.73 8.30 -13.90
CA THR A 104 -4.08 8.49 -15.31
C THR A 104 -3.46 7.46 -16.27
N TRP A 105 -2.41 6.79 -15.90
CA TRP A 105 -1.73 5.86 -16.81
C TRP A 105 -1.49 4.46 -16.22
N GLN A 106 -1.17 4.36 -14.95
CA GLN A 106 -0.88 3.06 -14.32
C GLN A 106 -2.12 2.44 -13.69
N THR A 107 -2.74 3.13 -12.74
CA THR A 107 -3.85 2.55 -11.98
C THR A 107 -5.05 2.29 -12.87
N ILE A 108 -5.42 3.23 -13.75
CA ILE A 108 -6.50 3.03 -14.73
C ILE A 108 -6.20 1.82 -15.64
N TYR A 109 -4.97 1.69 -16.13
CA TYR A 109 -4.58 0.57 -16.98
C TYR A 109 -4.81 -0.79 -16.31
N PHE A 110 -4.36 -0.97 -15.07
CA PHE A 110 -4.55 -2.22 -14.33
C PHE A 110 -5.99 -2.42 -13.86
N SER A 111 -6.70 -1.35 -13.57
CA SER A 111 -8.05 -1.40 -13.04
C SER A 111 -9.12 -1.73 -14.07
N GLN A 112 -8.82 -1.73 -15.37
CA GLN A 112 -9.77 -2.04 -16.44
C GLN A 112 -10.49 -3.39 -16.29
N SER A 113 -9.91 -4.29 -15.53
CA SER A 113 -10.45 -5.64 -15.29
C SER A 113 -11.00 -5.82 -13.88
N ALA A 114 -10.90 -4.80 -13.04
CA ALA A 114 -11.35 -4.85 -11.67
C ALA A 114 -12.86 -4.65 -11.56
N ASN A 115 -13.45 -5.22 -10.52
CA ASN A 115 -14.84 -4.97 -10.15
C ASN A 115 -14.99 -3.63 -9.42
N ALA A 116 -13.93 -3.17 -8.74
CA ALA A 116 -13.86 -1.88 -8.09
C ALA A 116 -12.41 -1.43 -7.87
N VAL A 117 -12.24 -0.14 -7.63
CA VAL A 117 -10.99 0.47 -7.22
C VAL A 117 -11.15 1.03 -5.81
N MET A 118 -10.17 0.76 -4.94
CA MET A 118 -10.05 1.44 -3.66
C MET A 118 -8.89 2.43 -3.76
N THR A 119 -9.18 3.70 -3.60
CA THR A 119 -8.17 4.77 -3.69
C THR A 119 -8.09 5.57 -2.41
N CYS A 120 -6.88 6.00 -2.04
CA CYS A 120 -6.66 6.94 -0.95
C CYS A 120 -6.64 8.40 -1.40
N ASP A 121 -6.88 8.64 -2.69
CA ASP A 121 -6.96 9.97 -3.28
C ASP A 121 -8.43 10.30 -3.63
N PHE A 122 -8.94 11.38 -3.04
CA PHE A 122 -10.31 11.83 -3.29
C PHE A 122 -10.53 12.26 -4.75
N ALA A 123 -9.55 12.91 -5.37
CA ALA A 123 -9.60 13.25 -6.78
C ALA A 123 -9.55 11.98 -7.66
N GLY A 124 -8.79 10.97 -7.23
CA GLY A 124 -8.76 9.65 -7.87
C GLY A 124 -10.13 8.98 -7.88
N GLN A 125 -10.86 9.00 -6.77
CA GLN A 125 -12.22 8.46 -6.73
C GLN A 125 -13.11 9.11 -7.81
N THR A 126 -13.10 10.44 -7.87
CA THR A 126 -13.91 11.19 -8.86
C THR A 126 -13.51 10.82 -10.29
N LEU A 127 -12.22 10.64 -10.56
CA LEU A 127 -11.73 10.24 -11.87
C LEU A 127 -12.23 8.84 -12.27
N TYR A 128 -12.18 7.86 -11.36
CA TYR A 128 -12.67 6.51 -11.64
C TYR A 128 -14.17 6.47 -11.87
N GLU A 129 -14.95 7.23 -11.10
CA GLU A 129 -16.39 7.35 -11.27
C GLU A 129 -16.76 7.94 -12.64
N GLN A 130 -16.02 8.97 -13.10
CA GLN A 130 -16.18 9.54 -14.45
C GLN A 130 -15.89 8.53 -15.56
N LEU A 131 -15.01 7.58 -15.31
CA LEU A 131 -14.69 6.48 -16.22
C LEU A 131 -15.64 5.28 -16.07
N SER A 132 -16.72 5.42 -15.31
CA SER A 132 -17.67 4.35 -15.00
C SER A 132 -17.04 3.15 -14.31
N MET A 133 -15.97 3.38 -13.56
CA MET A 133 -15.31 2.37 -12.74
C MET A 133 -15.80 2.52 -11.29
N PRO A 134 -16.42 1.50 -10.69
CA PRO A 134 -16.81 1.57 -9.29
C PRO A 134 -15.58 1.88 -8.42
N ALA A 135 -15.66 2.97 -7.66
CA ALA A 135 -14.55 3.41 -6.83
C ALA A 135 -15.00 3.71 -5.41
N VAL A 136 -14.11 3.45 -4.47
CA VAL A 136 -14.31 3.75 -3.05
C VAL A 136 -13.10 4.49 -2.54
N TYR A 137 -13.32 5.68 -1.98
CA TYR A 137 -12.30 6.35 -1.19
C TYR A 137 -12.11 5.61 0.13
N PHE A 138 -10.88 5.30 0.45
CA PHE A 138 -10.54 4.72 1.74
C PHE A 138 -9.24 5.34 2.24
N PHE A 139 -9.17 5.53 3.53
CA PHE A 139 -7.92 5.90 4.18
C PHE A 139 -7.15 4.62 4.49
N PHE A 140 -5.85 4.56 4.15
CA PHE A 140 -5.02 3.44 4.58
C PHE A 140 -4.95 3.43 6.11
N PRO A 141 -5.77 2.64 6.81
CA PRO A 141 -5.62 2.53 8.24
C PRO A 141 -4.30 1.81 8.48
N SER A 142 -3.32 2.51 8.98
CA SER A 142 -2.24 1.86 9.68
C SER A 142 -2.84 1.38 11.00
N LEU A 143 -3.21 0.12 11.05
CA LEU A 143 -3.32 -0.57 12.33
C LEU A 143 -1.89 -0.81 12.81
N ASP A 144 -1.19 0.26 13.05
CA ASP A 144 -0.14 0.18 14.01
C ASP A 144 -0.85 -0.24 15.29
N PHE A 145 -0.61 -1.48 15.68
CA PHE A 145 -0.68 -1.78 17.08
C PHE A 145 0.25 -0.77 17.73
N ILE A 146 -0.33 0.32 18.11
CA ILE A 146 0.29 1.25 19.00
C ILE A 146 0.41 0.44 20.28
N GLU A 147 1.43 -0.37 20.37
CA GLU A 147 2.06 -0.58 21.64
C GLU A 147 2.24 0.84 22.12
N THR A 148 1.48 1.20 23.14
CA THR A 148 1.59 2.53 23.75
C THR A 148 3.05 2.69 24.10
N LEU A 149 3.78 3.33 23.19
CA LEU A 149 5.18 3.63 23.43
C LEU A 149 5.20 4.42 24.75
N PRO A 150 6.04 4.06 25.70
CA PRO A 150 6.17 4.83 26.92
C PRO A 150 6.39 6.28 26.50
N VAL A 151 5.67 7.20 27.12
CA VAL A 151 5.87 8.64 26.87
C VAL A 151 7.27 8.96 27.37
N GLU A 152 8.22 8.94 26.44
CA GLU A 152 9.59 9.33 26.74
C GLU A 152 9.69 10.85 26.87
N GLU A 153 10.73 11.32 27.54
CA GLU A 153 11.04 12.76 27.58
C GLU A 153 11.22 13.29 26.16
N LYS A 154 10.48 14.34 25.83
CA LYS A 154 10.56 14.99 24.51
C LYS A 154 11.90 15.66 24.34
N THR A 155 12.73 15.15 23.45
CA THR A 155 14.09 15.65 23.18
C THR A 155 14.24 16.18 21.76
N ILE A 156 13.21 16.04 20.92
CA ILE A 156 13.16 16.51 19.55
C ILE A 156 11.98 17.47 19.40
N ASP A 157 12.22 18.69 19.01
CA ASP A 157 11.16 19.70 18.85
C ASP A 157 10.21 19.32 17.71
N VAL A 158 10.78 18.99 16.54
CA VAL A 158 10.05 18.55 15.36
C VAL A 158 10.88 17.48 14.66
N SER A 159 10.27 16.35 14.31
CA SER A 159 10.89 15.36 13.46
C SER A 159 10.19 15.21 12.12
N PHE A 160 10.96 14.98 11.07
CA PHE A 160 10.47 14.53 9.77
C PHE A 160 11.14 13.20 9.42
N VAL A 161 10.34 12.16 9.27
CA VAL A 161 10.83 10.83 8.88
C VAL A 161 10.25 10.48 7.51
N GLY A 162 11.10 10.40 6.49
CA GLY A 162 10.65 10.13 5.13
C GLY A 162 11.66 10.53 4.05
N ASN A 163 11.20 10.57 2.81
CA ASN A 163 12.02 11.02 1.69
C ASN A 163 12.02 12.56 1.61
N CYS A 164 13.13 13.18 2.02
CA CYS A 164 13.29 14.64 1.98
C CYS A 164 13.43 15.22 0.57
N GLU A 165 13.81 14.38 -0.42
CA GLU A 165 14.01 14.81 -1.80
C GLU A 165 12.70 14.83 -2.62
N LYS A 166 11.61 14.26 -2.07
CA LYS A 166 10.33 14.19 -2.78
C LYS A 166 9.60 15.53 -2.72
N ALA A 167 9.26 16.08 -3.88
CA ALA A 167 8.53 17.34 -4.02
C ALA A 167 9.23 18.53 -3.29
N ASP A 168 8.47 19.43 -2.70
CA ASP A 168 8.99 20.62 -2.02
C ASP A 168 9.35 20.40 -0.54
N ARG A 169 9.51 19.15 -0.11
CA ARG A 169 9.73 18.82 1.31
C ARG A 169 10.97 19.48 1.88
N SER A 170 12.07 19.51 1.12
CA SER A 170 13.29 20.20 1.53
C SER A 170 13.06 21.69 1.74
N ASN A 171 12.24 22.33 0.91
CA ASN A 171 11.90 23.75 1.04
C ASN A 171 11.13 24.02 2.33
N TYR A 172 10.15 23.17 2.68
CA TYR A 172 9.42 23.29 3.94
C TYR A 172 10.32 23.07 5.17
N ILE A 173 11.19 22.07 5.12
CA ILE A 173 12.14 21.79 6.20
C ILE A 173 13.08 22.99 6.40
N ASN A 174 13.63 23.53 5.30
CA ASN A 174 14.51 24.69 5.36
C ASN A 174 13.78 25.94 5.87
N PHE A 175 12.56 26.18 5.40
CA PHE A 175 11.72 27.26 5.89
C PHE A 175 11.52 27.20 7.42
N LEU A 176 11.22 26.02 7.95
CA LEU A 176 11.06 25.84 9.41
C LEU A 176 12.37 26.15 10.15
N ARG A 177 13.51 25.65 9.65
CA ARG A 177 14.82 25.88 10.25
C ARG A 177 15.24 27.36 10.22
N GLU A 178 14.97 28.05 9.12
CA GLU A 178 15.22 29.50 8.96
C GLU A 178 14.36 30.33 9.90
N ASN A 179 13.21 29.83 10.33
CA ASN A 179 12.35 30.46 11.33
C ASN A 179 12.59 29.95 12.75
N GLY A 180 13.77 29.36 13.02
CA GLY A 180 14.23 29.02 14.36
C GLY A 180 13.66 27.70 14.91
N ILE A 181 12.99 26.89 14.10
CA ILE A 181 12.46 25.57 14.51
C ILE A 181 13.53 24.51 14.22
N ASN A 182 13.96 23.81 15.26
CA ASN A 182 14.92 22.72 15.09
C ASN A 182 14.23 21.46 14.55
N VAL A 183 14.36 21.19 13.24
CA VAL A 183 13.77 20.02 12.58
C VAL A 183 14.82 18.94 12.41
N ALA A 184 14.67 17.84 13.11
CA ALA A 184 15.45 16.63 12.90
C ALA A 184 14.90 15.83 11.71
N THR A 185 15.74 15.49 10.74
CA THR A 185 15.32 14.78 9.52
C THR A 185 15.92 13.38 9.46
N PHE A 186 15.10 12.40 9.04
CA PHE A 186 15.47 10.99 8.94
C PHE A 186 14.94 10.38 7.63
N GLY A 187 15.74 9.50 7.00
CA GLY A 187 15.39 8.83 5.77
C GLY A 187 16.15 9.40 4.55
N ARG A 188 15.65 9.08 3.35
CA ARG A 188 16.35 9.44 2.12
C ARG A 188 16.49 10.96 1.94
N GLY A 189 17.71 11.40 1.58
CA GLY A 189 18.02 12.82 1.40
C GLY A 189 18.14 13.62 2.72
N SER A 190 18.26 12.93 3.85
CA SER A 190 18.46 13.54 5.16
C SER A 190 19.88 13.29 5.71
N GLU A 191 20.22 14.00 6.76
CA GLU A 191 21.49 13.81 7.51
C GLU A 191 21.53 12.44 8.19
N ASN A 192 20.36 11.92 8.63
CA ASN A 192 20.20 10.63 9.24
C ASN A 192 19.53 9.69 8.24
N GLN A 193 20.31 8.79 7.65
CA GLN A 193 19.84 7.89 6.61
C GLN A 193 18.69 6.95 7.06
N PHE A 194 18.49 5.85 6.39
CA PHE A 194 17.39 4.91 6.65
C PHE A 194 17.28 4.55 8.13
N VAL A 195 16.06 4.67 8.67
CA VAL A 195 15.70 4.22 10.01
C VAL A 195 14.88 2.94 9.93
N SER A 196 15.16 2.00 10.80
CA SER A 196 14.32 0.83 11.02
C SER A 196 12.97 1.24 11.62
N ARG A 197 11.98 0.34 11.62
CA ARG A 197 10.69 0.61 12.26
C ARG A 197 10.82 0.99 13.74
N ASN A 198 11.67 0.28 14.48
CA ASN A 198 11.85 0.56 15.91
C ASN A 198 12.48 1.93 16.13
N GLU A 199 13.42 2.34 15.30
CA GLU A 199 13.99 3.68 15.32
C GLU A 199 12.95 4.73 14.95
N TYR A 200 12.12 4.48 13.93
CA TYR A 200 11.01 5.36 13.58
C TYR A 200 10.08 5.61 14.76
N LEU A 201 9.63 4.55 15.42
CA LEU A 201 8.77 4.65 16.59
C LEU A 201 9.45 5.40 17.75
N ASN A 202 10.73 5.14 17.99
CA ASN A 202 11.52 5.82 18.99
C ASN A 202 11.68 7.33 18.68
N ILE A 203 11.89 7.70 17.41
CA ILE A 203 11.95 9.11 17.00
C ILE A 203 10.62 9.80 17.28
N ILE A 204 9.51 9.20 16.85
CA ILE A 204 8.16 9.77 17.05
C ILE A 204 7.83 9.87 18.54
N SER A 205 8.24 8.91 19.38
CA SER A 205 8.00 8.99 20.83
C SER A 205 8.75 10.13 21.52
N LYS A 206 9.86 10.59 20.93
CA LYS A 206 10.72 11.68 21.44
C LYS A 206 10.44 13.04 20.81
N SER A 207 9.53 13.10 19.84
CA SER A 207 9.17 14.35 19.14
C SER A 207 7.91 15.00 19.72
#